data_7a63709377da91093ca8f697363e16f1
#
_entry.id   7a63709377da91093ca8f697363e16f1
#
_cell.length_a   1.000
_cell.length_b   1.000
_cell.length_c   1.000
_cell.angle_alpha   90.00
_cell.angle_beta   90.00
_cell.angle_gamma   90.00
#
_symmetry.space_group_name_H-M   'P 1'
#
loop_
_entity.id
_entity.type
_entity.pdbx_description
1 polymer ?
#
loop_
_entity_poly.entity_id
_entity_poly.type
_entity_poly.pdbx_seq_one_letter_code
_entity_poly.pdbx_strand_id
1 'polypeptide(L)'
;MSSVDSLAARLLSATLMFDRASLLALEALAAESDRLVLRRGEVLVREGDPSDRFFVVLSGRFTVHKGDRIGSVAEIAQGELVGEIGFFAGLPRTATVLAARDSIVLEISRNHFEKAAEALPNLREAVTTSLARRFATQSPILSRQKPAKIRTLAIIAAGGSRISPVFIGHLQQEFGALTHAQFVSRHDVHARFAGRPIDDQPVLNWLNELEAQAEFVVYVADEEPNEWTRVCIRQADTVLLVANASSSPRLNTAEELALSVHPPSTGRLVLIHDNRSAAVYGTSAWLDERPHVGQHHHVALEDASDIQRLVRFISCKARGFVAAGGGSLGSAHLGVYKAFVEAGARFDYLGGTSSGAAMMAGFARGLDAEQIDRGTHNVFVKSRAFRRPTLPRFALLDHKAFDRALREEYGDVLIEDLWLPFFALSTNLSSRQPHVHRRGKLWQAVRASGSLPGVLPPFFTADGDMLVDGAIMNNLPLEQMRELKTGPNVIVSFGSNGPQKYHVDYDRIPGRSELAVALLNPFGRARLPQVPSMLQVIAASMLAHGPQDIAVGDEDVLVCPQVSSTFMDWSRHSELFSDAHGRTAQWIEERLRQYDSGLRAMLGNAHT
;
A
#
# COMPACT_ATOMS: atom_id res chain seq x y z
N MET A 1 -8.30 36.66 -24.79
CA MET A 1 -8.19 35.67 -23.68
C MET A 1 -7.34 34.53 -24.17
N SER A 2 -6.29 34.22 -23.46
CA SER A 2 -5.43 33.09 -23.84
C SER A 2 -6.11 31.76 -23.43
N SER A 3 -5.81 30.67 -24.15
CA SER A 3 -6.29 29.31 -23.77
C SER A 3 -5.95 28.89 -22.33
N VAL A 4 -4.94 29.54 -21.78
CA VAL A 4 -4.40 29.28 -20.44
C VAL A 4 -5.20 29.99 -19.33
N ASP A 5 -5.83 31.14 -19.63
CA ASP A 5 -6.71 31.84 -18.69
C ASP A 5 -7.99 31.03 -18.44
N SER A 6 -8.50 30.40 -19.50
CA SER A 6 -9.60 29.44 -19.43
C SER A 6 -9.26 28.19 -18.62
N LEU A 7 -8.01 27.70 -18.67
CA LEU A 7 -7.55 26.58 -17.84
C LEU A 7 -7.49 26.97 -16.37
N ALA A 8 -6.89 28.14 -16.05
CA ALA A 8 -6.81 28.64 -14.69
C ALA A 8 -8.21 28.81 -14.05
N ALA A 9 -9.16 29.38 -14.81
CA ALA A 9 -10.55 29.55 -14.37
C ALA A 9 -11.26 28.20 -14.11
N ARG A 10 -11.03 27.20 -14.97
CA ARG A 10 -11.57 25.84 -14.76
C ARG A 10 -10.97 25.16 -13.52
N LEU A 11 -9.68 25.31 -13.28
CA LEU A 11 -9.03 24.79 -12.06
C LEU A 11 -9.55 25.50 -10.83
N LEU A 12 -9.74 26.82 -10.87
CA LEU A 12 -10.38 27.55 -9.80
C LEU A 12 -11.80 27.05 -9.54
N SER A 13 -12.62 26.85 -10.57
CA SER A 13 -13.99 26.36 -10.41
C SER A 13 -14.08 24.94 -9.86
N ALA A 14 -13.04 24.12 -10.08
CA ALA A 14 -12.95 22.78 -9.52
C ALA A 14 -12.50 22.76 -8.04
N THR A 15 -12.02 23.88 -7.51
CA THR A 15 -11.66 23.97 -6.09
C THR A 15 -12.92 24.13 -5.23
N LEU A 16 -12.94 23.46 -4.06
CA LEU A 16 -14.05 23.58 -3.11
C LEU A 16 -14.31 25.04 -2.65
N MET A 17 -13.32 25.90 -2.78
CA MET A 17 -13.43 27.30 -2.38
C MET A 17 -14.20 28.16 -3.39
N PHE A 18 -14.16 27.80 -4.66
CA PHE A 18 -14.77 28.57 -5.75
C PHE A 18 -15.87 27.82 -6.49
N ASP A 19 -16.34 26.67 -5.97
CA ASP A 19 -17.35 25.81 -6.60
C ASP A 19 -18.67 26.50 -6.93
N ARG A 20 -18.97 27.63 -6.24
CA ARG A 20 -20.17 28.44 -6.43
C ARG A 20 -19.92 29.75 -7.17
N ALA A 21 -18.68 30.06 -7.49
CA ALA A 21 -18.37 31.28 -8.24
C ALA A 21 -18.69 31.08 -9.75
N SER A 22 -19.15 32.15 -10.41
CA SER A 22 -19.40 32.08 -11.84
C SER A 22 -18.09 31.94 -12.63
N LEU A 23 -18.10 31.19 -13.72
CA LEU A 23 -16.91 31.00 -14.54
C LEU A 23 -16.34 32.33 -15.05
N LEU A 24 -17.21 33.30 -15.39
CA LEU A 24 -16.81 34.64 -15.78
C LEU A 24 -16.01 35.39 -14.69
N ALA A 25 -16.40 35.18 -13.44
CA ALA A 25 -15.70 35.74 -12.28
C ALA A 25 -14.30 35.18 -12.11
N LEU A 26 -14.19 33.87 -12.30
CA LEU A 26 -12.93 33.17 -12.18
C LEU A 26 -12.00 33.46 -13.36
N GLU A 27 -12.55 33.67 -14.56
CA GLU A 27 -11.79 34.13 -15.71
C GLU A 27 -11.22 35.53 -15.52
N ALA A 28 -12.01 36.47 -14.98
CA ALA A 28 -11.54 37.81 -14.64
C ALA A 28 -10.45 37.78 -13.57
N LEU A 29 -10.64 36.98 -12.51
CA LEU A 29 -9.64 36.80 -11.45
C LEU A 29 -8.34 36.20 -12.01
N ALA A 30 -8.43 35.20 -12.87
CA ALA A 30 -7.27 34.55 -13.48
C ALA A 30 -6.51 35.49 -14.43
N ALA A 31 -7.20 36.35 -15.15
CA ALA A 31 -6.60 37.31 -16.11
C ALA A 31 -5.81 38.42 -15.40
N GLU A 32 -6.23 38.82 -14.20
CA GLU A 32 -5.54 39.86 -13.40
C GLU A 32 -4.46 39.30 -12.48
N SER A 33 -4.31 38.00 -12.39
CA SER A 33 -3.38 37.33 -11.46
C SER A 33 -2.08 36.94 -12.15
N ASP A 34 -0.98 37.02 -11.38
CA ASP A 34 0.36 36.68 -11.87
C ASP A 34 0.62 35.18 -11.82
N ARG A 35 1.45 34.70 -12.74
CA ARG A 35 1.93 33.32 -12.76
C ARG A 35 3.35 33.25 -12.25
N LEU A 36 3.55 32.37 -11.28
CA LEU A 36 4.86 32.09 -10.71
C LEU A 36 5.28 30.67 -11.08
N VAL A 37 6.47 30.54 -11.66
CA VAL A 37 7.10 29.26 -11.98
C VAL A 37 8.10 28.94 -10.87
N LEU A 38 8.01 27.77 -10.30
CA LEU A 38 8.92 27.30 -9.25
C LEU A 38 9.58 26.00 -9.71
N ARG A 39 10.88 25.92 -9.51
CA ARG A 39 11.64 24.69 -9.70
C ARG A 39 11.53 23.82 -8.46
N ARG A 40 11.71 22.52 -8.62
CA ARG A 40 11.77 21.57 -7.53
C ARG A 40 12.70 22.02 -6.41
N GLY A 41 12.24 21.98 -5.17
CA GLY A 41 12.94 22.41 -3.97
C GLY A 41 12.83 23.89 -3.66
N GLU A 42 12.31 24.73 -4.57
CA GLU A 42 12.07 26.16 -4.29
C GLU A 42 10.93 26.37 -3.31
N VAL A 43 11.08 27.35 -2.45
CA VAL A 43 10.13 27.71 -1.40
C VAL A 43 9.10 28.68 -1.97
N LEU A 44 7.83 28.30 -1.93
CA LEU A 44 6.71 29.18 -2.31
C LEU A 44 6.34 30.13 -1.17
N VAL A 45 6.23 29.63 0.06
CA VAL A 45 5.98 30.42 1.28
C VAL A 45 6.75 29.85 2.46
N ARG A 46 7.15 30.70 3.40
CA ARG A 46 7.83 30.29 4.65
C ARG A 46 6.89 30.46 5.84
N GLU A 47 6.97 29.54 6.80
CA GLU A 47 6.26 29.65 8.08
C GLU A 47 6.62 30.98 8.77
N GLY A 48 5.60 31.69 9.26
CA GLY A 48 5.74 33.01 9.92
C GLY A 48 5.71 34.21 8.96
N ASP A 49 5.83 34.03 7.64
CA ASP A 49 5.75 35.13 6.67
C ASP A 49 4.34 35.77 6.65
N PRO A 50 4.21 37.04 6.23
CA PRO A 50 2.91 37.70 6.03
C PRO A 50 2.06 36.96 4.98
N SER A 51 0.73 36.96 5.18
CA SER A 51 -0.24 36.29 4.28
C SER A 51 -1.04 37.31 3.46
N ASP A 52 -0.40 38.09 2.60
CA ASP A 52 -1.01 39.09 1.73
C ASP A 52 -1.49 38.54 0.37
N ARG A 53 -1.21 37.28 0.09
CA ARG A 53 -1.56 36.56 -1.15
C ARG A 53 -1.85 35.09 -0.85
N PHE A 54 -2.56 34.44 -1.76
CA PHE A 54 -2.69 32.98 -1.80
C PHE A 54 -2.44 32.48 -3.21
N PHE A 55 -2.25 31.17 -3.36
CA PHE A 55 -1.86 30.59 -4.65
C PHE A 55 -2.79 29.45 -5.00
N VAL A 56 -3.00 29.25 -6.31
CA VAL A 56 -3.68 28.09 -6.88
C VAL A 56 -2.67 27.30 -7.68
N VAL A 57 -2.53 26.01 -7.42
CA VAL A 57 -1.60 25.16 -8.15
C VAL A 57 -2.18 24.87 -9.55
N LEU A 58 -1.59 25.48 -10.59
CA LEU A 58 -1.98 25.26 -11.98
C LEU A 58 -1.38 23.97 -12.53
N SER A 59 -0.16 23.67 -12.14
CA SER A 59 0.57 22.45 -12.49
C SER A 59 1.62 22.20 -11.42
N GLY A 60 1.91 20.94 -11.14
CA GLY A 60 2.94 20.57 -10.19
C GLY A 60 2.40 20.02 -8.87
N ARG A 61 3.30 19.98 -7.88
CA ARG A 61 3.03 19.46 -6.54
C ARG A 61 3.88 20.18 -5.52
N PHE A 62 3.35 20.36 -4.32
CA PHE A 62 4.03 21.00 -3.21
C PHE A 62 3.99 20.11 -1.97
N THR A 63 5.03 20.21 -1.12
CA THR A 63 5.09 19.60 0.20
C THR A 63 4.99 20.68 1.28
N VAL A 64 4.25 20.38 2.34
CA VAL A 64 4.04 21.26 3.49
C VAL A 64 4.90 20.77 4.64
N HIS A 65 5.71 21.66 5.20
CA HIS A 65 6.59 21.41 6.34
C HIS A 65 6.23 22.34 7.50
N LYS A 66 6.20 21.82 8.73
CA LYS A 66 5.82 22.60 9.91
C LYS A 66 6.84 22.44 11.03
N GLY A 67 7.45 23.56 11.42
CA GLY A 67 8.50 23.58 12.46
C GLY A 67 9.66 22.64 12.11
N ASP A 68 10.32 22.10 13.15
CA ASP A 68 11.48 21.19 13.00
C ASP A 68 11.09 19.71 12.77
N ARG A 69 9.86 19.42 12.39
CA ARG A 69 9.43 18.04 12.12
C ARG A 69 10.16 17.51 10.88
N ILE A 70 10.81 16.36 11.04
CA ILE A 70 11.44 15.65 9.93
C ILE A 70 10.32 15.09 9.02
N GLY A 71 10.33 15.51 7.74
CA GLY A 71 9.36 15.10 6.72
C GLY A 71 8.23 16.10 6.47
N SER A 72 7.50 15.89 5.37
CA SER A 72 6.33 16.69 5.03
C SER A 72 5.12 16.28 5.88
N VAL A 73 4.34 17.26 6.32
CA VAL A 73 3.08 17.03 7.07
C VAL A 73 1.88 16.91 6.14
N ALA A 74 2.00 17.40 4.88
CA ALA A 74 0.97 17.34 3.86
C ALA A 74 1.56 17.52 2.46
N GLU A 75 0.81 17.11 1.45
CA GLU A 75 1.07 17.42 0.04
C GLU A 75 -0.08 18.24 -0.53
N ILE A 76 0.24 19.12 -1.50
CA ILE A 76 -0.72 19.97 -2.22
C ILE A 76 -0.53 19.69 -3.70
N ALA A 77 -1.61 19.32 -4.38
CA ALA A 77 -1.62 18.93 -5.79
C ALA A 77 -2.27 19.99 -6.69
N GLN A 78 -2.25 19.73 -8.00
CA GLN A 78 -2.94 20.57 -9.00
C GLN A 78 -4.41 20.82 -8.63
N GLY A 79 -4.85 22.07 -8.75
CA GLY A 79 -6.19 22.51 -8.41
C GLY A 79 -6.39 22.84 -6.93
N GLU A 80 -5.41 22.61 -6.07
CA GLU A 80 -5.50 22.94 -4.64
C GLU A 80 -4.89 24.32 -4.35
N LEU A 81 -5.19 24.83 -3.15
CA LEU A 81 -4.81 26.17 -2.73
C LEU A 81 -3.65 26.13 -1.75
N VAL A 82 -2.81 27.16 -1.79
CA VAL A 82 -1.70 27.36 -0.85
C VAL A 82 -1.84 28.72 -0.17
N GLY A 83 -1.82 28.69 1.17
CA GLY A 83 -1.77 29.89 1.99
C GLY A 83 -3.11 30.62 2.18
N GLU A 84 -4.21 30.01 1.76
CA GLU A 84 -5.58 30.52 1.87
C GLU A 84 -5.98 30.78 3.33
N ILE A 85 -5.58 29.89 4.25
CA ILE A 85 -5.95 30.00 5.67
C ILE A 85 -5.40 31.30 6.26
N GLY A 86 -4.10 31.56 6.11
CA GLY A 86 -3.49 32.77 6.59
C GLY A 86 -4.05 34.02 5.91
N PHE A 87 -4.30 33.94 4.59
CA PHE A 87 -4.85 35.05 3.80
C PHE A 87 -6.23 35.51 4.28
N PHE A 88 -7.19 34.55 4.43
CA PHE A 88 -8.55 34.89 4.85
C PHE A 88 -8.68 35.10 6.35
N ALA A 89 -7.87 34.45 7.18
CA ALA A 89 -7.88 34.63 8.63
C ALA A 89 -7.05 35.84 9.10
N GLY A 90 -6.25 36.47 8.24
CA GLY A 90 -5.35 37.57 8.63
C GLY A 90 -4.20 37.10 9.53
N LEU A 91 -3.80 35.81 9.42
CA LEU A 91 -2.75 35.20 10.23
C LEU A 91 -1.46 35.07 9.41
N PRO A 92 -0.27 35.02 10.03
CA PRO A 92 0.96 34.63 9.36
C PRO A 92 0.87 33.23 8.74
N ARG A 93 1.78 32.91 7.84
CA ARG A 93 1.88 31.57 7.25
C ARG A 93 2.06 30.52 8.34
N THR A 94 1.24 29.48 8.31
CA THR A 94 1.21 28.43 9.33
C THR A 94 2.19 27.29 9.06
N ALA A 95 2.83 27.29 7.90
CA ALA A 95 3.79 26.27 7.47
C ALA A 95 4.65 26.77 6.30
N THR A 96 5.80 26.13 6.09
CA THR A 96 6.65 26.33 4.91
C THR A 96 6.19 25.38 3.80
N VAL A 97 6.04 25.89 2.57
CA VAL A 97 5.60 25.12 1.40
C VAL A 97 6.68 25.17 0.33
N LEU A 98 7.14 23.97 -0.09
CA LEU A 98 8.18 23.78 -1.10
C LEU A 98 7.63 23.08 -2.33
N ALA A 99 8.13 23.44 -3.51
CA ALA A 99 7.83 22.73 -4.75
C ALA A 99 8.44 21.30 -4.72
N ALA A 100 7.59 20.28 -4.71
CA ALA A 100 8.02 18.88 -4.75
C ALA A 100 8.49 18.46 -6.14
N ARG A 101 8.11 19.20 -7.18
CA ARG A 101 8.58 19.14 -8.57
C ARG A 101 8.45 20.50 -9.23
N ASP A 102 8.95 20.65 -10.48
CA ASP A 102 8.76 21.91 -11.21
C ASP A 102 7.25 22.20 -11.31
N SER A 103 6.86 23.39 -10.87
CA SER A 103 5.45 23.71 -10.61
C SER A 103 5.10 25.11 -11.10
N ILE A 104 3.83 25.32 -11.44
CA ILE A 104 3.28 26.63 -11.79
C ILE A 104 2.11 26.92 -10.88
N VAL A 105 2.11 28.09 -10.27
CA VAL A 105 1.00 28.58 -9.47
C VAL A 105 0.46 29.90 -10.01
N LEU A 106 -0.82 30.13 -9.79
CA LEU A 106 -1.47 31.43 -9.97
C LEU A 106 -1.40 32.18 -8.66
N GLU A 107 -0.73 33.33 -8.64
CA GLU A 107 -0.60 34.18 -7.46
C GLU A 107 -1.76 35.18 -7.44
N ILE A 108 -2.57 35.11 -6.38
CA ILE A 108 -3.72 36.00 -6.18
C ILE A 108 -3.42 36.89 -4.99
N SER A 109 -3.12 38.16 -5.25
CA SER A 109 -2.89 39.16 -4.22
C SER A 109 -4.21 39.61 -3.60
N ARG A 110 -4.13 40.21 -2.40
CA ARG A 110 -5.31 40.79 -1.72
C ARG A 110 -6.00 41.82 -2.59
N ASN A 111 -5.24 42.68 -3.29
CA ASN A 111 -5.80 43.68 -4.16
C ASN A 111 -6.56 43.07 -5.37
N HIS A 112 -6.01 42.04 -5.99
CA HIS A 112 -6.67 41.35 -7.10
C HIS A 112 -7.97 40.64 -6.65
N PHE A 113 -7.92 40.01 -5.46
CA PHE A 113 -9.11 39.36 -4.90
C PHE A 113 -10.20 40.39 -4.52
N GLU A 114 -9.86 41.49 -3.90
CA GLU A 114 -10.82 42.52 -3.52
C GLU A 114 -11.50 43.17 -4.73
N LYS A 115 -10.73 43.51 -5.78
CA LYS A 115 -11.28 44.02 -7.04
C LYS A 115 -12.26 43.04 -7.69
N ALA A 116 -11.88 41.75 -7.74
CA ALA A 116 -12.77 40.71 -8.27
C ALA A 116 -14.03 40.54 -7.41
N ALA A 117 -13.91 40.66 -6.08
CA ALA A 117 -15.02 40.54 -5.14
C ALA A 117 -15.95 41.78 -5.14
N GLU A 118 -15.44 42.97 -5.48
CA GLU A 118 -16.26 44.15 -5.72
C GLU A 118 -17.09 44.04 -6.99
N ALA A 119 -16.48 43.53 -8.06
CA ALA A 119 -17.18 43.28 -9.32
C ALA A 119 -18.20 42.14 -9.23
N LEU A 120 -18.02 41.20 -8.32
CA LEU A 120 -18.76 39.96 -8.21
C LEU A 120 -19.08 39.61 -6.74
N PRO A 121 -20.16 40.20 -6.18
CA PRO A 121 -20.52 40.09 -4.73
C PRO A 121 -20.62 38.63 -4.24
N ASN A 122 -21.00 37.69 -5.07
CA ASN A 122 -21.15 36.27 -4.73
C ASN A 122 -19.79 35.58 -4.48
N LEU A 123 -18.66 36.16 -4.87
CA LEU A 123 -17.34 35.57 -4.70
C LEU A 123 -16.95 35.44 -3.21
N ARG A 124 -17.22 36.47 -2.42
CA ARG A 124 -16.95 36.46 -0.97
C ARG A 124 -17.83 35.45 -0.23
N GLU A 125 -19.11 35.36 -0.60
CA GLU A 125 -20.06 34.42 -0.01
C GLU A 125 -19.66 32.95 -0.32
N ALA A 126 -19.29 32.67 -1.57
CA ALA A 126 -18.81 31.37 -2.02
C ALA A 126 -17.57 30.93 -1.21
N VAL A 127 -16.57 31.80 -1.10
CA VAL A 127 -15.34 31.55 -0.34
C VAL A 127 -15.63 31.32 1.14
N THR A 128 -16.44 32.17 1.77
CA THR A 128 -16.78 32.05 3.20
C THR A 128 -17.51 30.74 3.48
N THR A 129 -18.49 30.37 2.65
CA THR A 129 -19.25 29.13 2.80
C THR A 129 -18.36 27.90 2.63
N SER A 130 -17.43 27.92 1.67
CA SER A 130 -16.50 26.81 1.42
C SER A 130 -15.49 26.65 2.55
N LEU A 131 -14.97 27.74 3.10
CA LEU A 131 -14.11 27.71 4.29
C LEU A 131 -14.86 27.16 5.51
N ALA A 132 -16.08 27.61 5.77
CA ALA A 132 -16.89 27.12 6.88
C ALA A 132 -17.17 25.61 6.76
N ARG A 133 -17.46 25.10 5.57
CA ARG A 133 -17.61 23.66 5.31
C ARG A 133 -16.31 22.89 5.55
N ARG A 134 -15.18 23.41 5.09
CA ARG A 134 -13.87 22.78 5.30
C ARG A 134 -13.54 22.66 6.79
N PHE A 135 -13.81 23.68 7.58
CA PHE A 135 -13.65 23.63 9.04
C PHE A 135 -14.63 22.68 9.73
N ALA A 136 -15.87 22.59 9.28
CA ALA A 136 -16.87 21.68 9.83
C ALA A 136 -16.56 20.19 9.54
N THR A 137 -15.90 19.91 8.42
CA THR A 137 -15.53 18.52 8.01
C THR A 137 -14.15 18.10 8.50
N GLN A 138 -13.28 19.02 8.91
CA GLN A 138 -11.98 18.73 9.55
C GLN A 138 -12.16 18.40 11.03
N SER A 139 -12.74 17.24 11.33
CA SER A 139 -12.60 16.64 12.65
C SER A 139 -11.16 16.13 12.82
N PRO A 140 -10.45 16.43 13.93
CA PRO A 140 -9.02 16.11 14.11
C PRO A 140 -8.69 14.62 14.14
N ILE A 141 -9.70 13.75 14.11
CA ILE A 141 -9.56 12.30 14.31
C ILE A 141 -9.48 11.52 13.00
N LEU A 142 -9.78 12.10 11.84
CA LEU A 142 -9.91 11.35 10.57
C LEU A 142 -9.13 11.91 9.37
N SER A 143 -8.27 12.90 9.53
CA SER A 143 -7.43 13.36 8.42
C SER A 143 -6.15 12.53 8.26
N ARG A 144 -6.24 11.20 8.05
CA ARG A 144 -5.26 10.53 7.22
C ARG A 144 -5.51 11.03 5.80
N GLN A 145 -4.74 12.03 5.38
CA GLN A 145 -4.79 12.52 4.00
C GLN A 145 -4.57 11.33 3.07
N LYS A 146 -5.48 11.15 2.10
CA LYS A 146 -5.21 10.23 0.97
C LYS A 146 -3.89 10.68 0.36
N PRO A 147 -2.91 9.79 0.16
CA PRO A 147 -1.68 10.15 -0.53
C PRO A 147 -2.05 10.81 -1.85
N ALA A 148 -1.38 11.91 -2.18
CA ALA A 148 -1.68 12.64 -3.41
C ALA A 148 -1.53 11.70 -4.62
N LYS A 149 -2.50 11.71 -5.53
CA LYS A 149 -2.53 10.84 -6.69
C LYS A 149 -1.29 11.12 -7.56
N ILE A 150 -0.47 10.09 -7.83
CA ILE A 150 0.65 10.17 -8.78
C ILE A 150 0.05 10.49 -10.15
N ARG A 151 0.56 11.52 -10.83
CA ARG A 151 0.15 11.92 -12.17
C ARG A 151 1.29 11.90 -13.17
N THR A 152 2.51 12.01 -12.71
CA THR A 152 3.69 12.02 -13.55
C THR A 152 4.72 11.00 -13.10
N LEU A 153 5.25 10.24 -14.06
CA LEU A 153 6.20 9.14 -13.84
C LEU A 153 7.41 9.33 -14.75
N ALA A 154 8.62 9.25 -14.22
CA ALA A 154 9.82 9.13 -15.05
C ALA A 154 10.31 7.69 -15.07
N ILE A 155 10.50 7.12 -16.26
CA ILE A 155 11.13 5.82 -16.46
C ILE A 155 12.61 6.05 -16.73
N ILE A 156 13.46 5.46 -15.89
CA ILE A 156 14.91 5.62 -15.90
C ILE A 156 15.56 4.25 -15.98
N ALA A 157 16.53 4.08 -16.86
CA ALA A 157 17.34 2.86 -16.91
C ALA A 157 18.14 2.69 -15.62
N ALA A 158 18.10 1.50 -15.03
CA ALA A 158 18.78 1.17 -13.78
C ALA A 158 19.95 0.21 -13.99
N GLY A 159 20.99 0.36 -13.17
CA GLY A 159 22.19 -0.47 -13.23
C GLY A 159 22.89 -0.37 -14.58
N GLY A 160 23.36 -1.48 -15.09
CA GLY A 160 23.96 -1.59 -16.43
C GLY A 160 22.97 -1.82 -17.57
N SER A 161 21.67 -1.54 -17.36
CA SER A 161 20.60 -1.90 -18.29
C SER A 161 20.27 -0.79 -19.29
N ARG A 162 19.61 -1.21 -20.37
CA ARG A 162 18.86 -0.34 -21.30
C ARG A 162 17.36 -0.59 -21.14
N ILE A 163 16.55 0.45 -21.35
CA ILE A 163 15.10 0.31 -21.32
C ILE A 163 14.64 -0.43 -22.58
N SER A 164 14.02 -1.59 -22.42
CA SER A 164 13.50 -2.36 -23.54
C SER A 164 12.34 -1.62 -24.22
N PRO A 165 12.39 -1.37 -25.56
CA PRO A 165 11.25 -0.83 -26.29
C PRO A 165 10.00 -1.70 -26.19
N VAL A 166 10.15 -3.03 -26.06
CA VAL A 166 9.05 -3.98 -25.87
C VAL A 166 8.35 -3.71 -24.54
N PHE A 167 9.13 -3.49 -23.46
CA PHE A 167 8.57 -3.14 -22.15
C PHE A 167 7.77 -1.82 -22.21
N ILE A 168 8.32 -0.79 -22.87
CA ILE A 168 7.59 0.49 -23.06
C ILE A 168 6.30 0.28 -23.87
N GLY A 169 6.34 -0.51 -24.94
CA GLY A 169 5.16 -0.84 -25.74
C GLY A 169 4.05 -1.53 -24.93
N HIS A 170 4.42 -2.51 -24.11
CA HIS A 170 3.48 -3.19 -23.23
C HIS A 170 2.90 -2.22 -22.17
N LEU A 171 3.73 -1.36 -21.57
CA LEU A 171 3.25 -0.34 -20.64
C LEU A 171 2.26 0.61 -21.32
N GLN A 172 2.55 1.09 -22.52
CA GLN A 172 1.64 1.97 -23.28
C GLN A 172 0.29 1.30 -23.54
N GLN A 173 0.30 0.04 -23.95
CA GLN A 173 -0.92 -0.73 -24.20
C GLN A 173 -1.77 -0.87 -22.92
N GLU A 174 -1.16 -1.29 -21.81
CA GLU A 174 -1.89 -1.52 -20.56
C GLU A 174 -2.35 -0.22 -19.89
N PHE A 175 -1.57 0.85 -19.95
CA PHE A 175 -2.03 2.17 -19.52
C PHE A 175 -3.20 2.66 -20.37
N GLY A 176 -3.16 2.49 -21.71
CA GLY A 176 -4.24 2.87 -22.60
C GLY A 176 -5.55 2.12 -22.34
N ALA A 177 -5.47 0.87 -21.84
CA ALA A 177 -6.64 0.09 -21.45
C ALA A 177 -7.22 0.52 -20.08
N LEU A 178 -6.42 1.08 -19.19
CA LEU A 178 -6.82 1.39 -17.82
C LEU A 178 -7.13 2.86 -17.59
N THR A 179 -6.48 3.77 -18.33
CA THR A 179 -6.53 5.22 -18.11
C THR A 179 -6.00 5.98 -19.33
N HIS A 180 -6.24 7.30 -19.36
CA HIS A 180 -5.69 8.18 -20.39
C HIS A 180 -4.26 8.61 -19.99
N ALA A 181 -3.24 7.90 -20.52
CA ALA A 181 -1.83 8.19 -20.29
C ALA A 181 -1.13 8.69 -21.56
N GLN A 182 -0.28 9.71 -21.40
CA GLN A 182 0.59 10.25 -22.46
C GLN A 182 2.04 9.83 -22.16
N PHE A 183 2.70 9.21 -23.15
CA PHE A 183 4.12 8.88 -23.09
C PHE A 183 4.90 9.94 -23.86
N VAL A 184 5.95 10.47 -23.25
CA VAL A 184 6.78 11.53 -23.81
C VAL A 184 8.23 11.12 -23.76
N SER A 185 8.88 11.10 -24.91
CA SER A 185 10.31 10.87 -25.10
C SER A 185 11.02 12.15 -25.57
N ARG A 186 12.34 12.13 -25.57
CA ARG A 186 13.15 13.19 -26.16
C ARG A 186 12.80 13.41 -27.65
N HIS A 187 12.49 12.34 -28.37
CA HIS A 187 12.10 12.41 -29.78
C HIS A 187 10.85 13.28 -29.98
N ASP A 188 9.84 13.12 -29.12
CA ASP A 188 8.58 13.87 -29.20
C ASP A 188 8.81 15.37 -28.96
N VAL A 189 9.71 15.71 -28.00
CA VAL A 189 10.11 17.09 -27.75
C VAL A 189 10.81 17.69 -28.97
N HIS A 190 11.78 16.97 -29.54
CA HIS A 190 12.51 17.44 -30.73
C HIS A 190 11.61 17.57 -31.98
N ALA A 191 10.67 16.65 -32.16
CA ALA A 191 9.71 16.73 -33.28
C ALA A 191 8.81 17.96 -33.16
N ARG A 192 8.46 18.41 -31.96
CA ARG A 192 7.59 19.55 -31.72
C ARG A 192 8.33 20.88 -31.62
N PHE A 193 9.53 20.87 -31.04
CA PHE A 193 10.33 22.07 -30.74
C PHE A 193 11.74 22.00 -31.34
N ALA A 194 11.83 21.68 -32.63
CA ALA A 194 13.09 21.55 -33.33
C ALA A 194 14.00 22.78 -33.11
N GLY A 195 15.25 22.53 -32.66
CA GLY A 195 16.27 23.56 -32.43
C GLY A 195 16.15 24.36 -31.13
N ARG A 196 15.17 24.07 -30.26
CA ARG A 196 15.07 24.71 -28.95
C ARG A 196 15.77 23.86 -27.85
N PRO A 197 16.35 24.49 -26.83
CA PRO A 197 16.79 23.81 -25.61
C PRO A 197 15.62 23.08 -24.95
N ILE A 198 15.89 21.93 -24.35
CA ILE A 198 14.86 21.08 -23.72
C ILE A 198 14.31 21.72 -22.45
N ASP A 199 15.08 22.54 -21.74
CA ASP A 199 14.69 23.28 -20.54
C ASP A 199 14.10 24.67 -20.86
N ASP A 200 13.84 24.99 -22.15
CA ASP A 200 13.23 26.24 -22.56
C ASP A 200 11.76 26.32 -22.11
N GLN A 201 11.31 27.51 -21.72
CA GLN A 201 9.97 27.75 -21.16
C GLN A 201 8.82 27.22 -22.03
N PRO A 202 8.83 27.37 -23.38
CA PRO A 202 7.79 26.78 -24.23
C PRO A 202 7.70 25.25 -24.14
N VAL A 203 8.83 24.54 -23.96
CA VAL A 203 8.85 23.08 -23.75
C VAL A 203 8.21 22.73 -22.41
N LEU A 204 8.63 23.40 -21.35
CA LEU A 204 8.09 23.18 -20.01
C LEU A 204 6.59 23.49 -19.94
N ASN A 205 6.14 24.55 -20.60
CA ASN A 205 4.71 24.87 -20.68
C ASN A 205 3.91 23.76 -21.38
N TRP A 206 4.43 23.22 -22.47
CA TRP A 206 3.78 22.10 -23.16
C TRP A 206 3.72 20.83 -22.28
N LEU A 207 4.77 20.50 -21.55
CA LEU A 207 4.76 19.36 -20.61
C LEU A 207 3.69 19.56 -19.52
N ASN A 208 3.54 20.79 -19.02
CA ASN A 208 2.50 21.11 -18.04
C ASN A 208 1.07 21.06 -18.66
N GLU A 209 0.91 21.45 -19.93
CA GLU A 209 -0.37 21.31 -20.65
C GLU A 209 -0.74 19.83 -20.84
N LEU A 210 0.22 18.96 -21.15
CA LEU A 210 -0.01 17.51 -21.24
C LEU A 210 -0.51 16.95 -19.91
N GLU A 211 0.10 17.37 -18.81
CA GLU A 211 -0.34 16.96 -17.47
C GLU A 211 -1.77 17.42 -17.15
N ALA A 212 -2.15 18.61 -17.59
CA ALA A 212 -3.51 19.12 -17.38
C ALA A 212 -4.56 18.33 -18.17
N GLN A 213 -4.19 17.76 -19.32
CA GLN A 213 -5.08 17.06 -20.25
C GLN A 213 -5.15 15.54 -20.01
N ALA A 214 -4.06 14.93 -19.52
CA ALA A 214 -3.95 13.50 -19.29
C ALA A 214 -4.17 13.12 -17.81
N GLU A 215 -4.63 11.91 -17.56
CA GLU A 215 -4.63 11.36 -16.18
C GLU A 215 -3.21 11.01 -15.71
N PHE A 216 -2.36 10.56 -16.64
CA PHE A 216 -0.95 10.25 -16.41
C PHE A 216 -0.07 10.80 -17.53
N VAL A 217 1.11 11.30 -17.16
CA VAL A 217 2.19 11.58 -18.09
C VAL A 217 3.39 10.73 -17.72
N VAL A 218 3.89 9.96 -18.67
CA VAL A 218 5.04 9.06 -18.50
C VAL A 218 6.21 9.61 -19.31
N TYR A 219 7.22 10.12 -18.64
CA TYR A 219 8.45 10.59 -19.25
C TYR A 219 9.43 9.42 -19.41
N VAL A 220 9.83 9.12 -20.62
CA VAL A 220 10.84 8.09 -20.91
C VAL A 220 12.19 8.78 -21.04
N ALA A 221 13.05 8.64 -20.04
CA ALA A 221 14.38 9.23 -20.03
C ALA A 221 15.30 8.52 -21.01
N ASP A 222 16.35 9.25 -21.46
CA ASP A 222 17.41 8.65 -22.24
C ASP A 222 18.31 7.76 -21.34
N GLU A 223 19.02 6.85 -21.95
CA GLU A 223 19.92 5.91 -21.23
C GLU A 223 21.06 6.65 -20.50
N GLU A 224 21.58 7.71 -21.10
CA GLU A 224 22.60 8.55 -20.49
C GLU A 224 22.00 9.81 -19.85
N PRO A 225 22.54 10.28 -18.73
CA PRO A 225 22.07 11.47 -18.04
C PRO A 225 22.38 12.74 -18.85
N ASN A 226 21.41 13.21 -19.61
CA ASN A 226 21.43 14.45 -20.38
C ASN A 226 20.40 15.46 -19.85
N GLU A 227 20.20 16.55 -20.58
CA GLU A 227 19.19 17.57 -20.21
C GLU A 227 17.78 17.00 -20.16
N TRP A 228 17.40 16.11 -21.10
CA TRP A 228 16.10 15.46 -21.09
C TRP A 228 15.91 14.58 -19.86
N THR A 229 16.88 13.76 -19.52
CA THR A 229 16.86 12.93 -18.30
C THR A 229 16.65 13.79 -17.04
N ARG A 230 17.33 14.96 -16.96
CA ARG A 230 17.14 15.90 -15.84
C ARG A 230 15.74 16.49 -15.79
N VAL A 231 15.16 16.84 -16.94
CA VAL A 231 13.77 17.33 -17.02
C VAL A 231 12.79 16.24 -16.59
N CYS A 232 12.95 15.00 -17.08
CA CYS A 232 12.13 13.87 -16.65
C CYS A 232 12.10 13.69 -15.13
N ILE A 233 13.29 13.73 -14.51
CA ILE A 233 13.44 13.56 -13.06
C ILE A 233 12.76 14.71 -12.28
N ARG A 234 12.91 15.96 -12.74
CA ARG A 234 12.30 17.11 -12.05
C ARG A 234 10.80 17.19 -12.20
N GLN A 235 10.27 16.81 -13.37
CA GLN A 235 8.84 16.87 -13.68
C GLN A 235 8.04 15.69 -13.08
N ALA A 236 8.70 14.61 -12.70
CA ALA A 236 8.01 13.42 -12.22
C ALA A 236 7.65 13.50 -10.72
N ASP A 237 6.46 13.01 -10.38
CA ASP A 237 6.05 12.75 -8.99
C ASP A 237 6.82 11.56 -8.41
N THR A 238 7.10 10.56 -9.24
CA THR A 238 7.79 9.33 -8.86
C THR A 238 8.68 8.83 -10.00
N VAL A 239 9.68 8.02 -9.65
CA VAL A 239 10.59 7.41 -10.61
C VAL A 239 10.42 5.90 -10.65
N LEU A 240 10.44 5.34 -11.84
CA LEU A 240 10.49 3.92 -12.10
C LEU A 240 11.88 3.57 -12.62
N LEU A 241 12.68 2.93 -11.77
CA LEU A 241 14.01 2.44 -12.07
C LEU A 241 13.87 1.07 -12.73
N VAL A 242 14.18 0.98 -14.02
CA VAL A 242 13.93 -0.21 -14.83
C VAL A 242 15.23 -0.88 -15.22
N ALA A 243 15.38 -2.15 -14.87
CA ALA A 243 16.57 -2.92 -15.19
C ALA A 243 16.22 -4.32 -15.71
N ASN A 244 17.10 -4.91 -16.52
CA ASN A 244 17.10 -6.35 -16.73
C ASN A 244 17.69 -7.01 -15.47
N ALA A 245 17.02 -7.98 -14.90
CA ALA A 245 17.42 -8.64 -13.65
C ALA A 245 18.81 -9.30 -13.73
N SER A 246 19.27 -9.67 -14.93
CA SER A 246 20.58 -10.27 -15.17
C SER A 246 21.72 -9.27 -15.30
N SER A 247 21.44 -7.96 -15.36
CA SER A 247 22.48 -6.94 -15.50
C SER A 247 23.13 -6.58 -14.15
N SER A 248 24.15 -5.70 -14.20
CA SER A 248 24.85 -5.26 -12.99
C SER A 248 23.93 -4.44 -12.07
N PRO A 249 23.86 -4.74 -10.77
CA PRO A 249 23.05 -3.98 -9.83
C PRO A 249 23.66 -2.62 -9.41
N ARG A 250 24.91 -2.31 -9.82
CA ARG A 250 25.55 -1.05 -9.44
C ARG A 250 24.77 0.15 -9.93
N LEU A 251 24.64 1.18 -9.10
CA LEU A 251 24.00 2.44 -9.47
C LEU A 251 24.67 3.07 -10.68
N ASN A 252 23.87 3.63 -11.58
CA ASN A 252 24.37 4.50 -12.65
C ASN A 252 24.12 5.97 -12.31
N THR A 253 24.71 6.88 -13.06
CA THR A 253 24.66 8.33 -12.77
C THR A 253 23.24 8.91 -12.87
N ALA A 254 22.36 8.37 -13.73
CA ALA A 254 20.98 8.82 -13.83
C ALA A 254 20.17 8.41 -12.59
N GLU A 255 20.42 7.22 -12.04
CA GLU A 255 19.82 6.76 -10.80
C GLU A 255 20.29 7.58 -9.60
N GLU A 256 21.61 7.85 -9.50
CA GLU A 256 22.16 8.69 -8.43
C GLU A 256 21.48 10.06 -8.42
N LEU A 257 21.32 10.67 -9.61
CA LEU A 257 20.60 11.93 -9.75
C LEU A 257 19.13 11.79 -9.32
N ALA A 258 18.42 10.76 -9.78
CA ALA A 258 17.03 10.53 -9.44
C ALA A 258 16.83 10.33 -7.93
N LEU A 259 17.68 9.50 -7.31
CA LEU A 259 17.63 9.21 -5.87
C LEU A 259 18.02 10.42 -5.00
N SER A 260 18.86 11.33 -5.51
CA SER A 260 19.20 12.58 -4.82
C SER A 260 18.07 13.60 -4.85
N VAL A 261 17.21 13.54 -5.86
CA VAL A 261 16.15 14.52 -6.12
C VAL A 261 14.80 14.08 -5.53
N HIS A 262 14.51 12.78 -5.54
CA HIS A 262 13.25 12.25 -5.04
C HIS A 262 13.33 11.85 -3.56
N PRO A 263 12.25 12.08 -2.77
CA PRO A 263 12.21 11.62 -1.39
C PRO A 263 12.39 10.10 -1.28
N PRO A 264 12.97 9.63 -0.17
CA PRO A 264 13.01 8.20 0.13
C PRO A 264 11.63 7.56 0.00
N SER A 265 11.58 6.31 -0.44
CA SER A 265 10.36 5.51 -0.65
C SER A 265 9.43 5.91 -1.81
N THR A 266 9.68 7.00 -2.53
CA THR A 266 8.89 7.35 -3.73
C THR A 266 9.32 6.57 -4.98
N GLY A 267 10.60 6.16 -5.07
CA GLY A 267 11.11 5.36 -6.18
C GLY A 267 10.64 3.90 -6.15
N ARG A 268 10.43 3.32 -7.32
CA ARG A 268 10.13 1.90 -7.53
C ARG A 268 11.17 1.27 -8.43
N LEU A 269 11.62 0.06 -8.08
CA LEU A 269 12.52 -0.74 -8.91
C LEU A 269 11.71 -1.78 -9.68
N VAL A 270 11.93 -1.89 -10.98
CA VAL A 270 11.37 -2.94 -11.84
C VAL A 270 12.51 -3.77 -12.39
N LEU A 271 12.49 -5.04 -12.05
CA LEU A 271 13.42 -6.04 -12.55
C LEU A 271 12.72 -6.86 -13.64
N ILE A 272 13.19 -6.68 -14.87
CA ILE A 272 12.66 -7.35 -16.05
C ILE A 272 13.34 -8.71 -16.21
N HIS A 273 12.55 -9.72 -16.46
CA HIS A 273 12.94 -11.09 -16.76
C HIS A 273 12.42 -11.49 -18.15
N ASP A 274 13.17 -12.30 -18.87
CA ASP A 274 12.76 -12.78 -20.20
C ASP A 274 11.53 -13.68 -20.10
N ASN A 275 11.49 -14.54 -19.08
CA ASN A 275 10.39 -15.46 -18.83
C ASN A 275 10.14 -15.69 -17.34
N ARG A 276 8.98 -16.25 -16.99
CA ARG A 276 8.56 -16.54 -15.63
C ARG A 276 8.93 -17.95 -15.15
N SER A 277 9.48 -18.79 -16.02
CA SER A 277 9.81 -20.19 -15.70
C SER A 277 11.01 -20.32 -14.77
N ALA A 278 11.91 -19.35 -14.75
CA ALA A 278 13.08 -19.33 -13.88
C ALA A 278 12.72 -18.79 -12.48
N ALA A 279 13.26 -19.40 -11.43
CA ALA A 279 13.22 -18.83 -10.11
C ALA A 279 14.01 -17.53 -10.08
N VAL A 280 13.48 -16.52 -9.39
CA VAL A 280 14.16 -15.24 -9.21
C VAL A 280 15.24 -15.37 -8.15
N TYR A 281 16.39 -14.76 -8.39
CA TYR A 281 17.53 -14.73 -7.48
C TYR A 281 18.26 -13.40 -7.58
N GLY A 282 18.89 -12.99 -6.46
CA GLY A 282 19.83 -11.86 -6.46
C GLY A 282 19.17 -10.49 -6.31
N THR A 283 17.89 -10.42 -6.01
CA THR A 283 17.18 -9.16 -5.77
C THR A 283 17.78 -8.38 -4.61
N SER A 284 18.30 -9.06 -3.58
CA SER A 284 18.98 -8.43 -2.45
C SER A 284 20.08 -7.48 -2.89
N ALA A 285 20.93 -7.88 -3.86
CA ALA A 285 22.02 -7.04 -4.37
C ALA A 285 21.50 -5.74 -5.02
N TRP A 286 20.35 -5.80 -5.70
CA TRP A 286 19.70 -4.62 -6.26
C TRP A 286 19.16 -3.67 -5.19
N LEU A 287 18.55 -4.23 -4.15
CA LEU A 287 17.95 -3.46 -3.06
C LEU A 287 18.99 -2.91 -2.08
N ASP A 288 20.12 -3.59 -1.90
CA ASP A 288 21.22 -3.13 -1.04
C ASP A 288 21.90 -1.88 -1.60
N GLU A 289 22.03 -1.78 -2.92
CA GLU A 289 22.50 -0.56 -3.61
C GLU A 289 21.45 0.58 -3.57
N ARG A 290 20.17 0.27 -3.31
CA ARG A 290 19.02 1.20 -3.36
C ARG A 290 18.18 1.16 -2.07
N PRO A 291 18.76 1.44 -0.89
CA PRO A 291 18.06 1.29 0.39
C PRO A 291 16.82 2.19 0.53
N HIS A 292 16.73 3.24 -0.28
CA HIS A 292 15.62 4.20 -0.27
C HIS A 292 14.49 3.88 -1.24
N VAL A 293 14.58 2.80 -2.02
CA VAL A 293 13.48 2.36 -2.90
C VAL A 293 12.35 1.77 -2.07
N GLY A 294 11.15 2.33 -2.22
CA GLY A 294 9.98 1.93 -1.43
C GLY A 294 9.44 0.55 -1.79
N GLN A 295 9.47 0.20 -3.08
CA GLN A 295 8.96 -1.06 -3.61
C GLN A 295 9.79 -1.55 -4.80
N HIS A 296 9.77 -2.87 -5.02
CA HIS A 296 10.30 -3.49 -6.23
C HIS A 296 9.25 -4.42 -6.85
N HIS A 297 9.39 -4.66 -8.15
CA HIS A 297 8.52 -5.52 -8.94
C HIS A 297 9.34 -6.40 -9.87
N HIS A 298 9.00 -7.67 -9.94
CA HIS A 298 9.49 -8.59 -10.97
C HIS A 298 8.47 -8.63 -12.10
N VAL A 299 8.94 -8.47 -13.33
CA VAL A 299 8.12 -8.43 -14.54
C VAL A 299 8.71 -9.38 -15.57
N ALA A 300 7.97 -10.42 -15.93
CA ALA A 300 8.29 -11.26 -17.09
C ALA A 300 7.66 -10.61 -18.35
N LEU A 301 8.47 -10.34 -19.38
CA LEU A 301 7.97 -9.66 -20.59
C LEU A 301 6.93 -10.49 -21.35
N GLU A 302 6.97 -11.81 -21.24
CA GLU A 302 6.02 -12.73 -21.88
C GLU A 302 4.66 -12.81 -21.14
N ASP A 303 4.59 -12.33 -19.89
CA ASP A 303 3.39 -12.40 -19.04
C ASP A 303 2.74 -11.03 -18.89
N ALA A 304 1.69 -10.78 -19.68
CA ALA A 304 0.93 -9.53 -19.62
C ALA A 304 0.38 -9.23 -18.21
N SER A 305 0.14 -10.25 -17.38
CA SER A 305 -0.39 -10.07 -16.03
C SER A 305 0.59 -9.31 -15.11
N ASP A 306 1.91 -9.46 -15.33
CA ASP A 306 2.93 -8.75 -14.56
C ASP A 306 2.97 -7.26 -14.93
N ILE A 307 2.82 -6.93 -16.22
CA ILE A 307 2.69 -5.54 -16.68
C ILE A 307 1.40 -4.92 -16.14
N GLN A 308 0.28 -5.62 -16.22
CA GLN A 308 -1.01 -5.18 -15.67
C GLN A 308 -0.91 -4.92 -14.17
N ARG A 309 -0.25 -5.80 -13.42
CA ARG A 309 0.03 -5.59 -11.99
C ARG A 309 0.81 -4.30 -11.76
N LEU A 310 1.91 -4.10 -12.49
CA LEU A 310 2.74 -2.90 -12.38
C LEU A 310 1.91 -1.62 -12.67
N VAL A 311 1.11 -1.62 -13.73
CA VAL A 311 0.23 -0.49 -14.09
C VAL A 311 -0.81 -0.22 -12.99
N ARG A 312 -1.42 -1.27 -12.39
CA ARG A 312 -2.33 -1.09 -11.25
C ARG A 312 -1.63 -0.49 -10.03
N PHE A 313 -0.39 -0.87 -9.75
CA PHE A 313 0.40 -0.24 -8.68
C PHE A 313 0.65 1.25 -8.94
N ILE A 314 1.08 1.59 -10.15
CA ILE A 314 1.39 2.98 -10.54
C ILE A 314 0.12 3.84 -10.50
N SER A 315 -1.01 3.30 -10.98
CA SER A 315 -2.30 4.00 -11.05
C SER A 315 -3.09 3.98 -9.73
N CYS A 316 -2.49 3.53 -8.63
CA CYS A 316 -3.14 3.46 -7.31
C CYS A 316 -4.40 2.55 -7.27
N LYS A 317 -4.45 1.53 -8.14
CA LYS A 317 -5.55 0.55 -8.26
C LYS A 317 -5.11 -0.87 -7.89
N ALA A 318 -3.97 -1.05 -7.23
CA ALA A 318 -3.45 -2.36 -6.86
C ALA A 318 -4.39 -3.09 -5.89
N ARG A 319 -4.62 -4.37 -6.13
CA ARG A 319 -5.55 -5.22 -5.36
C ARG A 319 -4.80 -6.02 -4.32
N GLY A 320 -5.18 -5.89 -3.05
CA GLY A 320 -4.55 -6.60 -1.95
C GLY A 320 -5.38 -7.78 -1.45
N PHE A 321 -4.70 -8.78 -0.88
CA PHE A 321 -5.35 -9.80 -0.07
C PHE A 321 -4.72 -9.81 1.32
N VAL A 322 -5.54 -9.59 2.35
CA VAL A 322 -5.10 -9.47 3.75
C VAL A 322 -5.71 -10.61 4.56
N ALA A 323 -4.85 -11.47 5.08
CA ALA A 323 -5.22 -12.69 5.78
C ALA A 323 -4.94 -12.57 7.29
N ALA A 324 -5.97 -12.67 8.12
CA ALA A 324 -5.83 -12.68 9.56
C ALA A 324 -5.18 -13.98 10.09
N GLY A 325 -4.59 -13.90 11.26
CA GLY A 325 -4.20 -15.07 12.04
C GLY A 325 -5.42 -15.82 12.57
N GLY A 326 -5.29 -17.14 12.73
CA GLY A 326 -6.41 -17.96 13.21
C GLY A 326 -6.03 -19.43 13.51
N GLY A 327 -4.74 -19.76 13.62
CA GLY A 327 -4.28 -21.13 13.79
C GLY A 327 -4.75 -22.03 12.64
N SER A 328 -5.36 -23.18 12.92
CA SER A 328 -5.86 -24.11 11.90
C SER A 328 -6.98 -23.55 11.02
N LEU A 329 -7.73 -22.54 11.51
CA LEU A 329 -8.72 -21.82 10.70
C LEU A 329 -8.08 -21.14 9.48
N GLY A 330 -6.76 -20.87 9.52
CA GLY A 330 -6.01 -20.29 8.40
C GLY A 330 -6.15 -21.06 7.10
N SER A 331 -6.44 -22.37 7.12
CA SER A 331 -6.71 -23.16 5.92
C SER A 331 -7.92 -22.67 5.13
N ALA A 332 -8.87 -21.98 5.77
CA ALA A 332 -10.00 -21.36 5.10
C ALA A 332 -9.58 -20.22 4.15
N HIS A 333 -8.44 -19.55 4.39
CA HIS A 333 -7.92 -18.54 3.48
C HIS A 333 -7.66 -19.10 2.08
N LEU A 334 -7.26 -20.38 1.99
CA LEU A 334 -7.03 -21.05 0.69
C LEU A 334 -8.32 -21.10 -0.14
N GLY A 335 -9.43 -21.44 0.52
CA GLY A 335 -10.75 -21.52 -0.11
C GLY A 335 -11.27 -20.15 -0.54
N VAL A 336 -11.13 -19.14 0.33
CA VAL A 336 -11.52 -17.77 0.00
C VAL A 336 -10.71 -17.25 -1.18
N TYR A 337 -9.38 -17.37 -1.13
CA TYR A 337 -8.50 -16.92 -2.22
C TYR A 337 -8.85 -17.58 -3.54
N LYS A 338 -9.01 -18.92 -3.54
CA LYS A 338 -9.36 -19.71 -4.73
C LYS A 338 -10.70 -19.26 -5.33
N ALA A 339 -11.73 -19.07 -4.52
CA ALA A 339 -13.05 -18.62 -4.97
C ALA A 339 -12.98 -17.24 -5.65
N PHE A 340 -12.22 -16.29 -5.09
CA PHE A 340 -12.03 -14.98 -5.71
C PHE A 340 -11.27 -15.06 -7.04
N VAL A 341 -10.22 -15.89 -7.12
CA VAL A 341 -9.44 -16.08 -8.37
C VAL A 341 -10.31 -16.74 -9.44
N GLU A 342 -11.11 -17.73 -9.11
CA GLU A 342 -12.06 -18.38 -10.02
C GLU A 342 -13.15 -17.40 -10.50
N ALA A 343 -13.58 -16.46 -9.64
CA ALA A 343 -14.49 -15.39 -10.01
C ALA A 343 -13.82 -14.24 -10.82
N GLY A 344 -12.54 -14.37 -11.17
CA GLY A 344 -11.80 -13.42 -12.02
C GLY A 344 -10.93 -12.41 -11.28
N ALA A 345 -10.86 -12.43 -9.94
CA ALA A 345 -9.96 -11.56 -9.20
C ALA A 345 -8.48 -11.88 -9.53
N ARG A 346 -7.67 -10.81 -9.51
CA ARG A 346 -6.21 -10.91 -9.59
C ARG A 346 -5.64 -10.05 -8.46
N PHE A 347 -4.83 -10.66 -7.61
CA PHE A 347 -4.20 -9.97 -6.49
C PHE A 347 -2.79 -9.53 -6.84
N ASP A 348 -2.43 -8.34 -6.38
CA ASP A 348 -1.17 -7.68 -6.69
C ASP A 348 -0.22 -7.64 -5.49
N TYR A 349 -0.77 -7.73 -4.28
CA TYR A 349 -0.03 -7.77 -3.03
C TYR A 349 -0.70 -8.71 -2.04
N LEU A 350 0.09 -9.57 -1.39
CA LEU A 350 -0.41 -10.50 -0.37
C LEU A 350 0.20 -10.17 0.98
N GLY A 351 -0.59 -10.29 2.03
CA GLY A 351 -0.08 -10.10 3.37
C GLY A 351 -0.91 -10.78 4.43
N GLY A 352 -0.30 -11.06 5.56
CA GLY A 352 -1.02 -11.70 6.64
C GLY A 352 -0.25 -11.80 7.95
N THR A 353 -0.96 -12.30 8.95
CA THR A 353 -0.45 -12.56 10.29
C THR A 353 -0.57 -14.05 10.60
N SER A 354 0.45 -14.63 11.27
CA SER A 354 0.40 -16.01 11.78
C SER A 354 0.07 -17.02 10.66
N SER A 355 -0.97 -17.83 10.82
CA SER A 355 -1.42 -18.78 9.78
C SER A 355 -1.81 -18.09 8.48
N GLY A 356 -2.38 -16.86 8.54
CA GLY A 356 -2.66 -16.06 7.34
C GLY A 356 -1.38 -15.76 6.55
N ALA A 357 -0.29 -15.37 7.23
CA ALA A 357 1.01 -15.17 6.58
C ALA A 357 1.52 -16.46 5.92
N ALA A 358 1.39 -17.62 6.58
CA ALA A 358 1.82 -18.91 6.02
C ALA A 358 1.06 -19.27 4.73
N MET A 359 -0.26 -19.06 4.69
CA MET A 359 -1.07 -19.34 3.51
C MET A 359 -0.74 -18.38 2.36
N MET A 360 -0.62 -17.08 2.66
CA MET A 360 -0.28 -16.06 1.66
C MET A 360 1.15 -16.24 1.12
N ALA A 361 2.08 -16.72 1.93
CA ALA A 361 3.44 -17.06 1.47
C ALA A 361 3.44 -18.16 0.38
N GLY A 362 2.54 -19.13 0.46
CA GLY A 362 2.37 -20.16 -0.56
C GLY A 362 1.91 -19.56 -1.89
N PHE A 363 0.87 -18.72 -1.88
CA PHE A 363 0.39 -18.05 -3.09
C PHE A 363 1.43 -17.08 -3.67
N ALA A 364 2.19 -16.37 -2.82
CA ALA A 364 3.25 -15.48 -3.27
C ALA A 364 4.40 -16.23 -3.98
N ARG A 365 4.62 -17.50 -3.66
CA ARG A 365 5.52 -18.40 -4.38
C ARG A 365 4.96 -18.88 -5.73
N GLY A 366 3.70 -18.56 -6.04
CA GLY A 366 3.02 -19.02 -7.25
C GLY A 366 2.41 -20.42 -7.13
N LEU A 367 2.24 -20.96 -5.92
CA LEU A 367 1.58 -22.24 -5.69
C LEU A 367 0.06 -22.09 -5.79
N ASP A 368 -0.63 -23.12 -6.26
CA ASP A 368 -2.08 -23.22 -6.19
C ASP A 368 -2.56 -23.61 -4.78
N ALA A 369 -3.87 -23.47 -4.53
CA ALA A 369 -4.45 -23.73 -3.22
C ALA A 369 -4.27 -25.20 -2.77
N GLU A 370 -4.32 -26.13 -3.70
CA GLU A 370 -4.14 -27.58 -3.47
C GLU A 370 -2.68 -27.91 -3.12
N GLN A 371 -1.72 -27.24 -3.75
CA GLN A 371 -0.30 -27.38 -3.42
C GLN A 371 -0.03 -26.86 -2.02
N ILE A 372 -0.61 -25.69 -1.66
CA ILE A 372 -0.46 -25.11 -0.32
C ILE A 372 -1.15 -25.99 0.73
N ASP A 373 -2.31 -26.57 0.44
CA ASP A 373 -2.99 -27.52 1.33
C ASP A 373 -2.12 -28.75 1.61
N ARG A 374 -1.47 -29.31 0.58
CA ARG A 374 -0.49 -30.41 0.76
C ARG A 374 0.72 -29.98 1.59
N GLY A 375 1.26 -28.79 1.37
CA GLY A 375 2.33 -28.20 2.19
C GLY A 375 1.89 -28.04 3.66
N THR A 376 0.67 -27.55 3.87
CA THR A 376 0.04 -27.45 5.20
C THR A 376 -0.01 -28.80 5.90
N HIS A 377 -0.44 -29.84 5.19
CA HIS A 377 -0.41 -31.21 5.72
C HIS A 377 1.01 -31.64 6.15
N ASN A 378 2.01 -31.41 5.29
CA ASN A 378 3.40 -31.77 5.59
C ASN A 378 3.93 -31.04 6.82
N VAL A 379 3.71 -29.72 6.90
CA VAL A 379 4.23 -28.87 7.98
C VAL A 379 3.53 -29.14 9.31
N PHE A 380 2.20 -29.22 9.33
CA PHE A 380 1.44 -29.24 10.57
C PHE A 380 0.98 -30.64 11.02
N VAL A 381 0.69 -31.54 10.07
CA VAL A 381 0.15 -32.88 10.38
C VAL A 381 1.25 -33.94 10.37
N LYS A 382 1.95 -34.11 9.22
CA LYS A 382 2.97 -35.14 9.05
C LYS A 382 4.19 -34.95 9.96
N SER A 383 4.66 -33.71 10.11
CA SER A 383 5.79 -33.39 10.97
C SER A 383 5.51 -33.59 12.46
N ARG A 384 4.21 -33.60 12.84
CA ARG A 384 3.74 -33.60 14.25
C ARG A 384 4.33 -32.46 15.06
N ALA A 385 4.62 -31.33 14.44
CA ALA A 385 5.31 -30.19 15.06
C ALA A 385 4.62 -29.71 16.34
N PHE A 386 3.29 -29.63 16.33
CA PHE A 386 2.48 -29.18 17.48
C PHE A 386 2.07 -30.29 18.46
N ARG A 387 2.61 -31.51 18.32
CA ARG A 387 2.37 -32.66 19.19
C ARG A 387 3.61 -33.09 20.00
N ARG A 388 4.61 -32.17 20.12
CA ARG A 388 5.89 -32.44 20.82
C ARG A 388 6.04 -31.53 22.00
N PRO A 389 5.47 -31.90 23.18
CA PRO A 389 5.66 -31.13 24.42
C PRO A 389 7.14 -31.15 24.83
N THR A 390 7.58 -30.03 25.45
CA THR A 390 8.92 -29.90 26.02
C THR A 390 8.83 -29.47 27.49
N LEU A 391 9.98 -29.41 28.18
CA LEU A 391 10.03 -28.82 29.51
C LEU A 391 9.66 -27.34 29.42
N PRO A 392 8.66 -26.84 30.19
CA PRO A 392 8.07 -25.51 29.97
C PRO A 392 8.93 -24.38 30.55
N ARG A 393 10.20 -24.32 30.15
CA ARG A 393 11.11 -23.22 30.51
C ARG A 393 11.06 -22.05 29.52
N PHE A 394 11.03 -22.35 28.24
CA PHE A 394 11.00 -21.34 27.15
C PHE A 394 9.70 -21.37 26.37
N ALA A 395 9.06 -22.53 26.26
CA ALA A 395 7.81 -22.75 25.57
C ALA A 395 7.22 -24.12 25.96
N LEU A 396 5.96 -24.36 25.60
CA LEU A 396 5.27 -25.63 25.82
C LEU A 396 5.65 -26.70 24.80
N LEU A 397 6.01 -26.29 23.56
CA LEU A 397 6.30 -27.20 22.46
C LEU A 397 7.76 -27.04 21.98
N ASP A 398 8.33 -28.17 21.54
CA ASP A 398 9.63 -28.20 20.88
C ASP A 398 9.50 -27.62 19.47
N HIS A 399 10.19 -26.50 19.22
CA HIS A 399 10.16 -25.80 17.94
C HIS A 399 10.95 -26.48 16.83
N LYS A 400 11.94 -27.34 17.16
CA LYS A 400 12.91 -27.87 16.17
C LYS A 400 12.25 -28.63 15.02
N ALA A 401 11.18 -29.37 15.30
CA ALA A 401 10.46 -30.08 14.26
C ALA A 401 9.69 -29.15 13.33
N PHE A 402 9.10 -28.08 13.91
CA PHE A 402 8.41 -27.04 13.15
C PHE A 402 9.38 -26.25 12.27
N ASP A 403 10.48 -25.77 12.84
CA ASP A 403 11.52 -25.05 12.10
C ASP A 403 12.09 -25.88 10.94
N ARG A 404 12.28 -27.19 11.16
CA ARG A 404 12.73 -28.10 10.10
C ARG A 404 11.68 -28.21 8.99
N ALA A 405 10.43 -28.43 9.33
CA ALA A 405 9.35 -28.55 8.36
C ALA A 405 9.16 -27.27 7.55
N LEU A 406 9.30 -26.08 8.16
CA LEU A 406 9.26 -24.81 7.45
C LEU A 406 10.46 -24.64 6.50
N ARG A 407 11.67 -25.04 6.90
CA ARG A 407 12.85 -25.03 6.01
C ARG A 407 12.70 -25.98 4.83
N GLU A 408 12.13 -27.15 5.05
CA GLU A 408 11.84 -28.13 4.01
C GLU A 408 10.80 -27.60 3.02
N GLU A 409 9.75 -26.90 3.51
CA GLU A 409 8.66 -26.35 2.71
C GLU A 409 9.09 -25.12 1.90
N TYR A 410 9.78 -24.17 2.53
CA TYR A 410 10.10 -22.87 1.92
C TYR A 410 11.53 -22.81 1.33
N GLY A 411 12.42 -23.72 1.72
CA GLY A 411 13.82 -23.71 1.28
C GLY A 411 14.55 -22.41 1.64
N ASP A 412 15.40 -21.96 0.74
CA ASP A 412 16.16 -20.71 0.86
C ASP A 412 15.51 -19.52 0.11
N VAL A 413 14.23 -19.62 -0.21
CA VAL A 413 13.49 -18.54 -0.90
C VAL A 413 13.53 -17.27 -0.06
N LEU A 414 13.88 -16.14 -0.70
CA LEU A 414 13.82 -14.83 -0.11
C LEU A 414 12.48 -14.16 -0.45
N ILE A 415 11.96 -13.31 0.45
CA ILE A 415 10.71 -12.58 0.22
C ILE A 415 10.83 -11.66 -0.98
N GLU A 416 11.98 -10.98 -1.11
CA GLU A 416 12.27 -10.07 -2.21
C GLU A 416 12.43 -10.75 -3.57
N ASP A 417 12.66 -12.06 -3.60
CA ASP A 417 12.73 -12.87 -4.83
C ASP A 417 11.36 -13.44 -5.27
N LEU A 418 10.27 -13.10 -4.58
CA LEU A 418 8.94 -13.57 -4.94
C LEU A 418 8.38 -12.78 -6.14
N TRP A 419 7.75 -13.48 -7.08
CA TRP A 419 7.06 -12.87 -8.21
C TRP A 419 5.92 -11.95 -7.78
N LEU A 420 5.21 -12.33 -6.75
CA LEU A 420 4.11 -11.54 -6.20
C LEU A 420 4.54 -10.90 -4.87
N PRO A 421 4.47 -9.59 -4.75
CA PRO A 421 4.81 -8.88 -3.52
C PRO A 421 4.08 -9.45 -2.31
N PHE A 422 4.81 -9.64 -1.22
CA PHE A 422 4.33 -10.29 -0.01
C PHE A 422 4.89 -9.63 1.25
N PHE A 423 4.11 -9.67 2.33
CA PHE A 423 4.62 -9.42 3.67
C PHE A 423 4.02 -10.36 4.71
N ALA A 424 4.79 -10.66 5.75
CA ALA A 424 4.31 -11.26 6.99
C ALA A 424 4.43 -10.25 8.12
N LEU A 425 3.48 -10.27 9.06
CA LEU A 425 3.52 -9.42 10.25
C LEU A 425 3.89 -10.23 11.48
N SER A 426 4.87 -9.75 12.27
CA SER A 426 5.15 -10.18 13.63
C SER A 426 5.12 -9.00 14.61
N THR A 427 5.12 -9.28 15.90
CA THR A 427 5.26 -8.27 16.95
C THR A 427 6.70 -8.28 17.45
N ASN A 428 7.39 -7.15 17.35
CA ASN A 428 8.72 -6.95 17.93
C ASN A 428 8.58 -6.49 19.38
N LEU A 429 8.89 -7.38 20.32
CA LEU A 429 8.82 -7.08 21.76
C LEU A 429 10.00 -6.21 22.22
N SER A 430 11.12 -6.20 21.50
CA SER A 430 12.27 -5.35 21.81
C SER A 430 11.95 -3.87 21.56
N SER A 431 11.37 -3.54 20.41
CA SER A 431 10.97 -2.18 20.05
C SER A 431 9.53 -1.82 20.43
N ARG A 432 8.69 -2.82 20.79
CA ARG A 432 7.25 -2.66 21.05
C ARG A 432 6.46 -2.12 19.87
N GLN A 433 6.82 -2.58 18.67
CA GLN A 433 6.21 -2.15 17.41
C GLN A 433 5.85 -3.36 16.54
N PRO A 434 4.88 -3.23 15.64
CA PRO A 434 4.69 -4.19 14.56
C PRO A 434 5.97 -4.31 13.72
N HIS A 435 6.35 -5.53 13.34
CA HIS A 435 7.48 -5.79 12.46
C HIS A 435 7.00 -6.40 11.14
N VAL A 436 7.15 -5.65 10.07
CA VAL A 436 6.71 -6.04 8.72
C VAL A 436 7.88 -6.69 7.99
N HIS A 437 7.81 -8.00 7.77
CA HIS A 437 8.81 -8.76 7.02
C HIS A 437 8.56 -8.60 5.53
N ARG A 438 9.43 -7.89 4.83
CA ARG A 438 9.40 -7.66 3.38
C ARG A 438 10.68 -8.12 2.68
N ARG A 439 11.67 -8.55 3.42
CA ARG A 439 12.98 -9.01 2.96
C ARG A 439 13.49 -10.16 3.83
N GLY A 440 14.41 -10.93 3.29
CA GLY A 440 15.06 -12.03 3.97
C GLY A 440 14.36 -13.37 3.77
N LYS A 441 14.79 -14.39 4.50
CA LYS A 441 14.29 -15.77 4.31
C LYS A 441 12.81 -15.91 4.63
N LEU A 442 12.03 -16.37 3.65
CA LEU A 442 10.59 -16.52 3.76
C LEU A 442 10.17 -17.39 4.95
N TRP A 443 10.88 -18.54 5.17
CA TRP A 443 10.58 -19.42 6.31
C TRP A 443 10.78 -18.74 7.66
N GLN A 444 11.75 -17.81 7.78
CA GLN A 444 11.98 -17.06 9.03
C GLN A 444 10.86 -16.07 9.31
N ALA A 445 10.39 -15.38 8.28
CA ALA A 445 9.25 -14.46 8.39
C ALA A 445 7.97 -15.18 8.82
N VAL A 446 7.66 -16.33 8.18
CA VAL A 446 6.51 -17.18 8.55
C VAL A 446 6.68 -17.73 9.97
N ARG A 447 7.90 -18.17 10.35
CA ARG A 447 8.20 -18.67 11.70
C ARG A 447 8.04 -17.59 12.76
N ALA A 448 8.55 -16.39 12.51
CA ALA A 448 8.41 -15.24 13.43
C ALA A 448 6.94 -14.85 13.59
N SER A 449 6.21 -14.74 12.48
CA SER A 449 4.78 -14.42 12.47
C SER A 449 3.92 -15.47 13.18
N GLY A 450 4.34 -16.73 13.23
CA GLY A 450 3.66 -17.83 13.90
C GLY A 450 4.25 -18.18 15.29
N SER A 451 5.08 -17.32 15.88
CA SER A 451 5.68 -17.53 17.21
C SER A 451 4.70 -17.24 18.34
N LEU A 452 3.71 -18.12 18.53
CA LEU A 452 2.69 -18.01 19.58
C LEU A 452 3.32 -17.96 20.98
N PRO A 453 3.15 -16.86 21.75
CA PRO A 453 3.74 -16.73 23.08
C PRO A 453 3.34 -17.88 24.01
N GLY A 454 4.32 -18.42 24.71
CA GLY A 454 4.14 -19.58 25.61
C GLY A 454 4.03 -20.92 24.89
N VAL A 455 3.54 -20.98 23.67
CA VAL A 455 3.40 -22.22 22.87
C VAL A 455 4.70 -22.54 22.14
N LEU A 456 5.26 -21.57 21.44
CA LEU A 456 6.55 -21.67 20.75
C LEU A 456 7.51 -20.61 21.33
N PRO A 457 8.83 -20.86 21.32
CA PRO A 457 9.79 -19.84 21.72
C PRO A 457 9.75 -18.67 20.72
N PRO A 458 10.01 -17.43 21.19
CA PRO A 458 10.18 -16.27 20.31
C PRO A 458 11.21 -16.54 19.23
N PHE A 459 11.06 -15.87 18.10
CA PHE A 459 12.08 -15.85 17.06
C PHE A 459 13.04 -14.68 17.34
N PHE A 460 14.34 -14.93 17.28
CA PHE A 460 15.35 -13.89 17.47
C PHE A 460 16.02 -13.58 16.13
N THR A 461 16.09 -12.28 15.79
CA THR A 461 16.83 -11.80 14.63
C THR A 461 18.35 -11.80 14.87
N ALA A 462 19.13 -11.63 13.82
CA ALA A 462 20.58 -11.49 13.94
C ALA A 462 20.98 -10.24 14.74
N ASP A 463 20.16 -9.18 14.69
CA ASP A 463 20.35 -7.91 15.40
C ASP A 463 19.90 -7.99 16.87
N GLY A 464 19.39 -9.14 17.32
CA GLY A 464 18.98 -9.37 18.72
C GLY A 464 17.52 -9.00 19.03
N ASP A 465 16.72 -8.66 18.06
CA ASP A 465 15.30 -8.39 18.25
C ASP A 465 14.52 -9.65 18.57
N MET A 466 13.60 -9.55 19.55
CA MET A 466 12.71 -10.62 19.97
C MET A 466 11.35 -10.49 19.30
N LEU A 467 11.03 -11.43 18.43
CA LEU A 467 9.80 -11.43 17.64
C LEU A 467 8.84 -12.53 18.12
N VAL A 468 7.57 -12.17 18.23
CA VAL A 468 6.47 -13.08 18.53
C VAL A 468 5.35 -12.93 17.51
N ASP A 469 4.32 -13.77 17.61
CA ASP A 469 3.17 -13.75 16.70
C ASP A 469 2.59 -12.34 16.54
N GLY A 470 2.31 -11.98 15.28
CA GLY A 470 1.83 -10.66 14.93
C GLY A 470 0.47 -10.32 15.54
N ALA A 471 -0.36 -11.33 15.82
CA ALA A 471 -1.69 -11.16 16.39
C ALA A 471 -1.68 -10.53 17.80
N ILE A 472 -0.53 -10.47 18.48
CA ILE A 472 -0.40 -9.77 19.75
C ILE A 472 -0.68 -8.27 19.60
N MET A 473 -0.24 -7.65 18.52
CA MET A 473 -0.47 -6.22 18.26
C MET A 473 -1.48 -5.99 17.16
N ASN A 474 -1.45 -6.79 16.10
CA ASN A 474 -2.33 -6.62 14.96
C ASN A 474 -2.61 -7.95 14.25
N ASN A 475 -3.76 -8.55 14.58
CA ASN A 475 -4.16 -9.82 13.97
C ASN A 475 -4.56 -9.70 12.50
N LEU A 476 -4.99 -8.53 12.06
CA LEU A 476 -5.45 -8.27 10.69
C LEU A 476 -4.71 -7.05 10.11
N PRO A 477 -3.57 -7.25 9.40
CA PRO A 477 -2.63 -6.19 9.06
C PRO A 477 -3.07 -5.34 7.85
N LEU A 478 -4.29 -4.81 7.89
CA LEU A 478 -4.86 -3.95 6.83
C LEU A 478 -4.15 -2.60 6.75
N GLU A 479 -3.78 -2.02 7.88
CA GLU A 479 -3.05 -0.75 7.90
C GLU A 479 -1.70 -0.89 7.21
N GLN A 480 -0.96 -1.97 7.48
CA GLN A 480 0.32 -2.25 6.83
C GLN A 480 0.14 -2.45 5.32
N MET A 481 -0.93 -3.13 4.89
CA MET A 481 -1.25 -3.25 3.46
C MET A 481 -1.50 -1.86 2.83
N ARG A 482 -2.24 -0.98 3.50
CA ARG A 482 -2.54 0.38 3.01
C ARG A 482 -1.33 1.30 2.98
N GLU A 483 -0.34 1.08 3.83
CA GLU A 483 0.96 1.76 3.78
C GLU A 483 1.80 1.30 2.59
N LEU A 484 1.68 0.04 2.20
CA LEU A 484 2.46 -0.58 1.13
C LEU A 484 1.86 -0.35 -0.26
N LYS A 485 0.56 -0.20 -0.38
CA LYS A 485 -0.12 0.04 -1.65
C LYS A 485 -1.42 0.82 -1.48
N THR A 486 -1.81 1.51 -2.52
CA THR A 486 -3.15 2.12 -2.67
C THR A 486 -4.04 1.22 -3.53
N GLY A 487 -5.35 1.27 -3.31
CA GLY A 487 -6.37 0.48 -4.01
C GLY A 487 -7.04 -0.55 -3.11
N PRO A 488 -8.07 -1.26 -3.63
CA PRO A 488 -8.96 -2.11 -2.86
C PRO A 488 -8.30 -3.37 -2.30
N ASN A 489 -8.91 -3.93 -1.23
CA ASN A 489 -8.42 -5.14 -0.58
C ASN A 489 -9.55 -6.14 -0.37
N VAL A 490 -9.27 -7.43 -0.53
CA VAL A 490 -10.03 -8.51 0.09
C VAL A 490 -9.42 -8.75 1.46
N ILE A 491 -10.24 -8.66 2.48
CA ILE A 491 -9.86 -8.75 3.89
C ILE A 491 -10.54 -10.00 4.45
N VAL A 492 -9.76 -10.96 4.91
CA VAL A 492 -10.30 -12.20 5.47
C VAL A 492 -10.02 -12.26 6.96
N SER A 493 -11.09 -12.27 7.76
CA SER A 493 -11.02 -12.30 9.21
C SER A 493 -11.89 -13.43 9.77
N PHE A 494 -11.41 -14.05 10.84
CA PHE A 494 -12.19 -15.00 11.62
C PHE A 494 -12.86 -14.25 12.77
N GLY A 495 -13.99 -13.60 12.47
CA GLY A 495 -14.79 -12.89 13.48
C GLY A 495 -15.32 -13.86 14.54
N SER A 496 -15.39 -13.42 15.79
CA SER A 496 -16.14 -14.15 16.81
C SER A 496 -17.63 -14.11 16.47
N ASN A 497 -18.33 -15.23 16.60
CA ASN A 497 -19.79 -15.32 16.46
C ASN A 497 -20.54 -14.59 17.60
N GLY A 498 -20.09 -13.38 17.97
CA GLY A 498 -20.59 -12.58 19.08
C GLY A 498 -19.93 -12.90 20.43
N PRO A 499 -20.39 -12.24 21.51
CA PRO A 499 -19.78 -12.40 22.82
C PRO A 499 -19.95 -13.83 23.34
N GLN A 500 -18.83 -14.54 23.54
CA GLN A 500 -18.83 -15.88 24.09
C GLN A 500 -18.84 -15.81 25.61
N LYS A 501 -19.90 -16.35 26.25
CA LYS A 501 -20.03 -16.40 27.70
C LYS A 501 -19.61 -17.78 28.21
N TYR A 502 -18.78 -17.80 29.24
CA TYR A 502 -18.36 -19.00 29.93
C TYR A 502 -19.06 -19.05 31.29
N HIS A 503 -19.88 -20.06 31.52
CA HIS A 503 -20.55 -20.29 32.82
C HIS A 503 -19.68 -21.18 33.69
N VAL A 504 -18.65 -20.60 34.31
CA VAL A 504 -17.72 -21.29 35.20
C VAL A 504 -17.86 -20.71 36.59
N ASP A 505 -18.05 -21.59 37.59
CA ASP A 505 -17.97 -21.20 38.97
C ASP A 505 -16.48 -21.03 39.33
N TYR A 506 -16.05 -19.79 39.59
CA TYR A 506 -14.65 -19.44 39.82
C TYR A 506 -14.08 -20.20 41.04
N ASP A 507 -14.88 -20.38 42.10
CA ASP A 507 -14.46 -21.00 43.33
C ASP A 507 -14.25 -22.54 43.21
N ARG A 508 -14.77 -23.12 42.10
CA ARG A 508 -14.59 -24.56 41.79
C ARG A 508 -13.41 -24.83 40.84
N ILE A 509 -12.66 -23.81 40.46
CA ILE A 509 -11.43 -24.03 39.68
C ILE A 509 -10.40 -24.71 40.58
N PRO A 510 -9.93 -25.94 40.24
CA PRO A 510 -9.10 -26.72 41.14
C PRO A 510 -7.71 -26.10 41.31
N GLY A 511 -7.25 -26.06 42.54
CA GLY A 511 -5.88 -25.70 42.86
C GLY A 511 -4.88 -26.80 42.46
N ARG A 512 -3.58 -26.54 42.68
CA ARG A 512 -2.48 -27.42 42.23
C ARG A 512 -2.64 -28.87 42.71
N SER A 513 -2.94 -29.08 43.97
CA SER A 513 -3.08 -30.42 44.59
C SER A 513 -4.29 -31.16 44.07
N GLU A 514 -5.43 -30.48 43.93
CA GLU A 514 -6.68 -31.04 43.43
C GLU A 514 -6.56 -31.42 41.94
N LEU A 515 -5.90 -30.57 41.17
CA LEU A 515 -5.63 -30.83 39.75
C LEU A 515 -4.72 -32.05 39.57
N ALA A 516 -3.64 -32.18 40.41
CA ALA A 516 -2.76 -33.32 40.35
C ALA A 516 -3.50 -34.63 40.67
N VAL A 517 -4.33 -34.65 41.72
CA VAL A 517 -5.16 -35.81 42.08
C VAL A 517 -6.16 -36.14 40.96
N ALA A 518 -6.83 -35.13 40.39
CA ALA A 518 -7.78 -35.32 39.30
C ALA A 518 -7.10 -35.89 38.03
N LEU A 519 -5.88 -35.48 37.73
CA LEU A 519 -5.13 -35.97 36.55
C LEU A 519 -4.64 -37.40 36.71
N LEU A 520 -4.31 -37.82 37.94
CA LEU A 520 -3.89 -39.18 38.26
C LEU A 520 -5.08 -40.17 38.35
N ASN A 521 -6.30 -39.69 38.56
CA ASN A 521 -7.49 -40.52 38.66
C ASN A 521 -8.30 -40.46 37.37
N PRO A 522 -8.48 -41.58 36.63
CA PRO A 522 -9.28 -41.60 35.40
C PRO A 522 -10.71 -41.04 35.54
N PHE A 523 -11.35 -41.29 36.70
CA PHE A 523 -12.67 -40.77 37.02
C PHE A 523 -12.67 -39.33 37.54
N GLY A 524 -11.52 -38.80 37.98
CA GLY A 524 -11.35 -37.44 38.46
C GLY A 524 -11.36 -36.43 37.29
N ARG A 525 -10.83 -36.80 36.15
CA ARG A 525 -10.84 -35.94 34.93
C ARG A 525 -12.24 -35.57 34.48
N ALA A 526 -13.20 -36.48 34.57
CA ALA A 526 -14.60 -36.25 34.22
C ALA A 526 -15.32 -35.26 35.14
N ARG A 527 -14.77 -34.95 36.30
CA ARG A 527 -15.33 -34.03 37.32
C ARG A 527 -14.72 -32.63 37.28
N LEU A 528 -13.70 -32.42 36.44
CA LEU A 528 -13.11 -31.09 36.28
C LEU A 528 -14.11 -30.13 35.63
N PRO A 529 -14.20 -28.88 36.12
CA PRO A 529 -15.05 -27.89 35.49
C PRO A 529 -14.59 -27.62 34.06
N GLN A 530 -15.55 -27.33 33.16
CA GLN A 530 -15.26 -27.00 31.75
C GLN A 530 -14.71 -25.58 31.66
N VAL A 531 -13.46 -25.40 32.06
CA VAL A 531 -12.73 -24.12 31.92
C VAL A 531 -12.01 -24.13 30.59
N PRO A 532 -11.96 -22.99 29.85
CA PRO A 532 -11.16 -22.89 28.67
C PRO A 532 -9.70 -23.26 28.93
N SER A 533 -9.11 -24.09 28.09
CA SER A 533 -7.70 -24.44 28.20
C SER A 533 -6.82 -23.21 27.96
N MET A 534 -5.57 -23.24 28.44
CA MET A 534 -4.60 -22.17 28.24
C MET A 534 -4.46 -21.79 26.76
N LEU A 535 -4.44 -22.78 25.86
CA LEU A 535 -4.40 -22.54 24.41
C LEU A 535 -5.65 -21.82 23.89
N GLN A 536 -6.82 -22.17 24.42
CA GLN A 536 -8.07 -21.48 24.07
C GLN A 536 -8.09 -20.03 24.57
N VAL A 537 -7.55 -19.77 25.77
CA VAL A 537 -7.42 -18.40 26.29
C VAL A 537 -6.44 -17.59 25.44
N ILE A 538 -5.27 -18.14 25.09
CA ILE A 538 -4.30 -17.49 24.19
C ILE A 538 -4.96 -17.19 22.84
N ALA A 539 -5.65 -18.18 22.24
CA ALA A 539 -6.35 -18.00 20.99
C ALA A 539 -7.42 -16.91 21.07
N ALA A 540 -8.25 -16.92 22.12
CA ALA A 540 -9.27 -15.91 22.35
C ALA A 540 -8.66 -14.50 22.52
N SER A 541 -7.53 -14.40 23.24
CA SER A 541 -6.81 -13.13 23.42
C SER A 541 -6.27 -12.57 22.10
N MET A 542 -5.77 -13.44 21.22
CA MET A 542 -5.25 -13.04 19.91
C MET A 542 -6.38 -12.66 18.93
N LEU A 543 -7.55 -13.30 19.05
CA LEU A 543 -8.73 -13.01 18.24
C LEU A 543 -9.63 -11.93 18.86
N ALA A 544 -9.25 -11.37 20.02
CA ALA A 544 -10.04 -10.35 20.72
C ALA A 544 -10.20 -9.05 19.93
N HIS A 545 -9.22 -8.71 19.09
CA HIS A 545 -9.34 -7.61 18.13
C HIS A 545 -10.15 -8.09 16.91
N GLY A 546 -11.46 -7.84 16.96
CA GLY A 546 -12.40 -8.25 15.91
C GLY A 546 -12.43 -7.29 14.72
N PRO A 547 -13.12 -7.66 13.63
CA PRO A 547 -13.31 -6.80 12.45
C PRO A 547 -14.09 -5.51 12.75
N GLN A 548 -14.74 -5.41 13.92
CA GLN A 548 -15.50 -4.23 14.34
C GLN A 548 -14.60 -3.02 14.66
N ASP A 549 -13.32 -3.24 14.94
CA ASP A 549 -12.34 -2.19 15.23
C ASP A 549 -11.64 -1.65 13.98
N ILE A 550 -11.96 -2.19 12.79
CA ILE A 550 -11.26 -1.89 11.55
C ILE A 550 -12.13 -1.02 10.65
N ALA A 551 -11.62 0.17 10.30
CA ALA A 551 -12.24 0.99 9.27
C ALA A 551 -12.05 0.34 7.89
N VAL A 552 -13.04 -0.46 7.47
CA VAL A 552 -13.11 -1.02 6.11
C VAL A 552 -13.45 0.13 5.15
N GLY A 553 -12.68 0.32 4.10
CA GLY A 553 -12.95 1.33 3.07
C GLY A 553 -14.11 0.93 2.17
N ASP A 554 -14.71 1.90 1.48
CA ASP A 554 -15.86 1.66 0.59
C ASP A 554 -15.55 0.70 -0.58
N GLU A 555 -14.28 0.61 -0.97
CA GLU A 555 -13.80 -0.28 -2.03
C GLU A 555 -13.26 -1.62 -1.51
N ASP A 556 -13.10 -1.77 -0.19
CA ASP A 556 -12.59 -2.99 0.43
C ASP A 556 -13.71 -4.04 0.58
N VAL A 557 -13.37 -5.31 0.48
CA VAL A 557 -14.28 -6.44 0.61
C VAL A 557 -13.91 -7.25 1.85
N LEU A 558 -14.74 -7.18 2.90
CA LEU A 558 -14.56 -7.98 4.11
C LEU A 558 -15.28 -9.33 3.98
N VAL A 559 -14.53 -10.42 4.17
CA VAL A 559 -15.01 -11.79 4.17
C VAL A 559 -14.76 -12.42 5.53
N CYS A 560 -15.84 -12.91 6.16
CA CYS A 560 -15.76 -13.65 7.42
C CYS A 560 -16.26 -15.09 7.18
N PRO A 561 -15.38 -16.02 6.78
CA PRO A 561 -15.81 -17.39 6.48
C PRO A 561 -16.37 -18.05 7.74
N GLN A 562 -17.58 -18.59 7.62
CA GLN A 562 -18.27 -19.29 8.72
C GLN A 562 -17.71 -20.72 8.84
N VAL A 563 -16.52 -20.82 9.40
CA VAL A 563 -15.84 -22.10 9.64
C VAL A 563 -15.66 -22.32 11.14
N SER A 564 -15.76 -23.57 11.57
CA SER A 564 -15.58 -23.94 12.97
C SER A 564 -14.56 -25.06 13.09
N SER A 565 -13.51 -24.83 13.86
CA SER A 565 -12.52 -25.83 14.26
C SER A 565 -11.88 -25.44 15.58
N THR A 566 -11.25 -26.41 16.24
CA THR A 566 -10.39 -26.11 17.38
C THR A 566 -9.11 -25.42 16.87
N PHE A 567 -8.71 -24.32 17.47
CA PHE A 567 -7.64 -23.41 17.06
C PHE A 567 -6.33 -24.08 16.59
N MET A 568 -5.96 -25.22 17.14
CA MET A 568 -4.73 -25.97 16.79
C MET A 568 -5.01 -27.33 16.14
N ASP A 569 -6.25 -27.61 15.75
CA ASP A 569 -6.58 -28.89 15.10
C ASP A 569 -6.40 -28.81 13.58
N TRP A 570 -5.19 -29.08 13.15
CA TRP A 570 -4.82 -29.13 11.75
C TRP A 570 -5.28 -30.40 11.02
N SER A 571 -5.89 -31.37 11.70
CA SER A 571 -6.33 -32.62 11.05
C SER A 571 -7.46 -32.39 10.03
N ARG A 572 -8.19 -31.28 10.15
CA ARG A 572 -9.31 -30.90 9.28
C ARG A 572 -8.96 -29.80 8.28
N HIS A 573 -7.67 -29.55 8.01
CA HIS A 573 -7.24 -28.45 7.15
C HIS A 573 -7.89 -28.46 5.76
N SER A 574 -7.91 -29.62 5.07
CA SER A 574 -8.50 -29.76 3.72
C SER A 574 -10.03 -29.60 3.74
N GLU A 575 -10.72 -30.02 4.80
CA GLU A 575 -12.15 -29.81 4.98
C GLU A 575 -12.47 -28.32 5.13
N LEU A 576 -11.71 -27.60 5.99
CA LEU A 576 -11.85 -26.16 6.16
C LEU A 576 -11.59 -25.39 4.86
N PHE A 577 -10.59 -25.80 4.08
CA PHE A 577 -10.34 -25.27 2.75
C PHE A 577 -11.53 -25.44 1.81
N SER A 578 -12.04 -26.68 1.68
CA SER A 578 -13.14 -27.00 0.78
C SER A 578 -14.44 -26.29 1.17
N ASP A 579 -14.78 -26.28 2.47
CA ASP A 579 -15.97 -25.60 2.99
C ASP A 579 -15.91 -24.08 2.75
N ALA A 580 -14.75 -23.47 3.02
CA ALA A 580 -14.58 -22.04 2.80
C ALA A 580 -14.66 -21.68 1.30
N HIS A 581 -14.14 -22.52 0.41
CA HIS A 581 -14.24 -22.34 -1.03
C HIS A 581 -15.71 -22.32 -1.49
N GLY A 582 -16.48 -23.38 -1.18
CA GLY A 582 -17.86 -23.49 -1.60
C GLY A 582 -18.74 -22.35 -1.08
N ARG A 583 -18.61 -22.03 0.21
CA ARG A 583 -19.37 -20.92 0.84
C ARG A 583 -18.99 -19.56 0.27
N THR A 584 -17.70 -19.31 0.01
CA THR A 584 -17.25 -18.04 -0.57
C THR A 584 -17.72 -17.89 -2.01
N ALA A 585 -17.70 -18.96 -2.81
CA ALA A 585 -18.20 -18.92 -4.18
C ALA A 585 -19.70 -18.55 -4.22
N GLN A 586 -20.53 -19.18 -3.36
CA GLN A 586 -21.95 -18.82 -3.22
C GLN A 586 -22.12 -17.36 -2.76
N TRP A 587 -21.35 -16.92 -1.77
CA TRP A 587 -21.40 -15.55 -1.27
C TRP A 587 -21.03 -14.52 -2.36
N ILE A 588 -20.02 -14.80 -3.19
CA ILE A 588 -19.65 -13.96 -4.34
C ILE A 588 -20.82 -13.83 -5.32
N GLU A 589 -21.46 -14.96 -5.69
CA GLU A 589 -22.59 -14.94 -6.60
C GLU A 589 -23.78 -14.12 -6.06
N GLU A 590 -24.11 -14.27 -4.78
CA GLU A 590 -25.18 -13.52 -4.13
C GLU A 590 -24.91 -12.02 -4.12
N ARG A 591 -23.68 -11.62 -3.77
CA ARG A 591 -23.26 -10.22 -3.73
C ARG A 591 -23.23 -9.58 -5.12
N LEU A 592 -22.82 -10.32 -6.15
CA LEU A 592 -22.85 -9.83 -7.54
C LEU A 592 -24.29 -9.54 -8.01
N ARG A 593 -25.27 -10.37 -7.60
CA ARG A 593 -26.70 -10.12 -7.86
C ARG A 593 -27.21 -8.86 -7.14
N GLN A 594 -26.62 -8.49 -6.01
CA GLN A 594 -26.95 -7.28 -5.24
C GLN A 594 -26.21 -6.02 -5.69
N TYR A 595 -25.46 -6.09 -6.80
CA TYR A 595 -24.68 -4.98 -7.36
C TYR A 595 -23.62 -4.38 -6.41
N ASP A 596 -22.96 -5.22 -5.60
CA ASP A 596 -21.87 -4.80 -4.71
C ASP A 596 -20.72 -4.16 -5.50
N SER A 597 -20.53 -2.84 -5.31
CA SER A 597 -19.54 -2.05 -6.05
C SER A 597 -18.09 -2.40 -5.69
N GLY A 598 -17.82 -2.69 -4.41
CA GLY A 598 -16.48 -3.08 -3.93
C GLY A 598 -16.07 -4.42 -4.53
N LEU A 599 -16.97 -5.40 -4.52
CA LEU A 599 -16.73 -6.71 -5.14
C LEU A 599 -16.51 -6.60 -6.65
N ARG A 600 -17.30 -5.78 -7.35
CA ARG A 600 -17.11 -5.55 -8.80
C ARG A 600 -15.76 -4.89 -9.12
N ALA A 601 -15.34 -3.90 -8.33
CA ALA A 601 -14.03 -3.27 -8.47
C ALA A 601 -12.90 -4.30 -8.29
N MET A 602 -13.08 -5.25 -7.38
CA MET A 602 -12.13 -6.32 -7.11
C MET A 602 -12.05 -7.35 -8.24
N LEU A 603 -13.18 -7.74 -8.84
CA LEU A 603 -13.22 -8.74 -9.91
C LEU A 603 -12.82 -8.17 -11.28
N GLY A 604 -12.96 -6.87 -11.51
CA GLY A 604 -12.70 -6.21 -12.80
C GLY A 604 -13.86 -6.38 -13.79
N ASN A 605 -13.66 -5.87 -15.03
CA ASN A 605 -14.73 -5.78 -16.04
C ASN A 605 -15.21 -7.12 -16.63
N ALA A 606 -14.87 -8.24 -16.05
CA ALA A 606 -15.29 -9.56 -16.55
C ALA A 606 -16.80 -9.86 -16.31
N HIS A 607 -17.51 -8.99 -15.57
CA HIS A 607 -18.91 -9.19 -15.18
C HIS A 607 -19.80 -7.94 -15.41
N THR A 608 -19.42 -7.03 -16.36
CA THR A 608 -20.27 -5.93 -16.82
C THR A 608 -21.07 -6.32 -18.04
#